data_bea31fd9b552bde511d18363e4b1f3c6
#
_entry.id   bea31fd9b552bde511d18363e4b1f3c6
#
_cell.length_a   1.000
_cell.length_b   1.000
_cell.length_c   1.000
_cell.angle_alpha   90.00
_cell.angle_beta   90.00
_cell.angle_gamma   90.00
#
_symmetry.space_group_name_H-M   'P 1'
#
loop_
_entity.id
_entity.type
_entity.pdbx_description
1 polymer ?
#
loop_
_entity_poly.entity_id
_entity_poly.type
_entity_poly.pdbx_seq_one_letter_code
_entity_poly.pdbx_strand_id
1 'polypeptide(L)'
;MAYAEKRGNLWRARWRGPDGTLESESGFTTKKAAKQYGDDREGEVRKGTYVDPRAGAITLIEWVNLWFPALDLEPTTVNNYRYMIEVHILPEFGHRPLNSLTTQDIAGWEKRLRAGGLSQRSAADARSTLTTVLADALPRYIQVNPAARVRGKGRKGQRRIARIEKQGKVWASPLQALLVAERASVLSGVDTDFVMMVTIAYTAMRWSEAIGLRPECIHDLNLDIHWKLYELNGRFYRGRPKDGSLRTADLPPFLRKLIRMYLDAAPLTRCTCQARDRDAGEIPWCTGSKYVFLGPQSGHFRRSNYSERVMRPAADGWYPGRKGRNARPKMPDLVDLAATWPGKPLPPWPAVQPDVEMYVPPSGRGRPRITDDAALASWLAIAPHLTPHGLRHGHQTWMEEFGTPYVLQADRMGHEVTGMRGVYTHVSEAMREALMHALQAMWDTALDERLKISLRSPVGVLDALLRERAGTQ
;
A
#
# COMPACT_ATOMS: atom_id res chain seq x y z
N MET A 1 24.28 2.66 -50.25
CA MET A 1 25.65 2.44 -49.72
C MET A 1 26.14 3.70 -49.07
N ALA A 2 26.70 3.59 -47.90
CA ALA A 2 27.30 4.71 -47.21
C ALA A 2 28.55 5.22 -47.92
N TYR A 3 28.81 6.52 -47.85
CA TYR A 3 29.99 7.11 -48.47
C TYR A 3 30.53 8.28 -47.60
N ALA A 4 31.78 8.61 -47.83
CA ALA A 4 32.45 9.71 -47.13
C ALA A 4 32.65 10.89 -48.09
N GLU A 5 32.20 12.06 -47.69
CA GLU A 5 32.34 13.36 -48.39
C GLU A 5 33.36 14.24 -47.70
N LYS A 6 34.27 14.85 -48.45
CA LYS A 6 35.27 15.79 -47.90
C LYS A 6 34.64 17.18 -47.71
N ARG A 7 34.82 17.78 -46.50
CA ARG A 7 34.42 19.15 -46.21
C ARG A 7 35.58 19.90 -45.52
N GLY A 8 36.27 20.72 -46.26
CA GLY A 8 37.48 21.39 -45.80
C GLY A 8 38.54 20.38 -45.34
N ASN A 9 39.00 20.48 -44.12
CA ASN A 9 40.00 19.57 -43.52
C ASN A 9 39.39 18.32 -42.88
N LEU A 10 38.06 18.19 -42.85
CA LEU A 10 37.35 17.10 -42.22
C LEU A 10 36.52 16.31 -43.22
N TRP A 11 36.11 15.10 -42.82
CA TRP A 11 35.25 14.23 -43.59
C TRP A 11 33.87 14.12 -42.92
N ARG A 12 32.82 13.90 -43.77
CA ARG A 12 31.43 13.65 -43.40
C ARG A 12 31.06 12.26 -43.82
N ALA A 13 30.49 11.46 -42.94
CA ALA A 13 29.83 10.23 -43.24
C ALA A 13 28.43 10.51 -43.79
N ARG A 14 28.00 9.76 -44.80
CA ARG A 14 26.63 9.78 -45.30
C ARG A 14 26.10 8.36 -45.46
N TRP A 15 24.88 8.14 -45.01
CA TRP A 15 24.20 6.85 -45.10
C TRP A 15 22.70 7.05 -45.31
N ARG A 16 21.95 5.97 -45.64
CA ARG A 16 20.49 5.99 -45.72
C ARG A 16 19.90 5.48 -44.45
N GLY A 17 18.98 6.28 -43.87
CA GLY A 17 18.17 5.92 -42.71
C GLY A 17 17.11 4.85 -43.05
N PRO A 18 16.35 4.39 -42.03
CA PRO A 18 15.30 3.38 -42.21
C PRO A 18 14.18 3.80 -43.14
N ASP A 19 13.91 5.07 -43.26
CA ASP A 19 12.92 5.70 -44.12
C ASP A 19 13.47 6.02 -45.55
N GLY A 20 14.74 5.65 -45.79
CA GLY A 20 15.43 5.93 -47.05
C GLY A 20 15.99 7.34 -47.17
N THR A 21 15.79 8.23 -46.21
CA THR A 21 16.38 9.57 -46.16
C THR A 21 17.90 9.50 -46.04
N LEU A 22 18.57 10.52 -46.67
CA LEU A 22 20.02 10.61 -46.62
C LEU A 22 20.46 11.35 -45.36
N GLU A 23 21.03 10.61 -44.43
CA GLU A 23 21.55 11.16 -43.19
C GLU A 23 23.06 11.42 -43.26
N SER A 24 23.59 12.23 -42.32
CA SER A 24 25.00 12.56 -42.33
C SER A 24 25.53 12.93 -40.95
N GLU A 25 26.79 12.57 -40.69
CA GLU A 25 27.57 12.96 -39.52
C GLU A 25 28.88 13.53 -39.96
N SER A 26 29.31 14.68 -39.39
CA SER A 26 30.51 15.40 -39.73
C SER A 26 31.56 15.34 -38.61
N GLY A 27 32.81 15.69 -38.89
CA GLY A 27 33.85 15.82 -37.87
C GLY A 27 34.90 14.71 -37.89
N PHE A 28 34.86 13.83 -38.89
CA PHE A 28 35.87 12.78 -38.99
C PHE A 28 37.19 13.32 -39.59
N THR A 29 38.30 12.94 -38.97
CA THR A 29 39.62 13.35 -39.41
C THR A 29 40.11 12.58 -40.63
N THR A 30 39.57 11.40 -40.92
CA THR A 30 39.97 10.58 -42.07
C THR A 30 38.76 10.08 -42.88
N LYS A 31 38.95 9.90 -44.16
CA LYS A 31 37.96 9.30 -45.06
C LYS A 31 37.52 7.90 -44.63
N LYS A 32 38.49 7.09 -44.15
CA LYS A 32 38.25 5.73 -43.67
C LYS A 32 37.31 5.70 -42.46
N ALA A 33 37.56 6.58 -41.47
CA ALA A 33 36.73 6.68 -40.27
C ALA A 33 35.27 7.10 -40.65
N ALA A 34 35.11 8.10 -41.51
CA ALA A 34 33.82 8.54 -41.97
C ALA A 34 33.04 7.43 -42.71
N LYS A 35 33.75 6.72 -43.62
CA LYS A 35 33.12 5.62 -44.35
C LYS A 35 32.72 4.47 -43.42
N GLN A 36 33.61 4.06 -42.54
CA GLN A 36 33.33 2.99 -41.57
C GLN A 36 32.10 3.33 -40.72
N TYR A 37 32.02 4.55 -40.22
CA TYR A 37 30.85 5.00 -39.44
C TYR A 37 29.56 4.90 -40.24
N GLY A 38 29.56 5.32 -41.54
CA GLY A 38 28.37 5.19 -42.38
C GLY A 38 28.00 3.75 -42.67
N ASP A 39 28.98 2.88 -42.95
CA ASP A 39 28.76 1.44 -43.19
C ASP A 39 28.18 0.75 -41.94
N ASP A 40 28.64 1.12 -40.74
CA ASP A 40 28.09 0.62 -39.46
C ASP A 40 26.63 1.04 -39.29
N ARG A 41 26.29 2.30 -39.56
CA ARG A 41 24.90 2.81 -39.52
C ARG A 41 24.00 2.08 -40.52
N GLU A 42 24.42 1.88 -41.74
CA GLU A 42 23.65 1.07 -42.70
C GLU A 42 23.51 -0.40 -42.28
N GLY A 43 24.54 -0.93 -41.59
CA GLY A 43 24.50 -2.25 -40.97
C GLY A 43 23.42 -2.35 -39.89
N GLU A 44 23.30 -1.33 -39.07
CA GLU A 44 22.25 -1.23 -38.03
C GLU A 44 20.86 -1.09 -38.65
N VAL A 45 20.70 -0.27 -39.72
CA VAL A 45 19.43 -0.15 -40.46
C VAL A 45 18.99 -1.52 -40.99
N ARG A 46 19.91 -2.27 -41.61
CA ARG A 46 19.62 -3.61 -42.13
C ARG A 46 19.24 -4.62 -41.07
N LYS A 47 19.80 -4.49 -39.87
CA LYS A 47 19.50 -5.34 -38.70
C LYS A 47 18.25 -4.89 -37.93
N GLY A 48 17.63 -3.76 -38.27
CA GLY A 48 16.53 -3.17 -37.55
C GLY A 48 16.93 -2.61 -36.16
N THR A 49 18.23 -2.38 -35.93
CA THR A 49 18.79 -1.88 -34.69
C THR A 49 19.23 -0.41 -34.77
N TYR A 50 18.94 0.24 -35.89
CA TYR A 50 19.31 1.63 -36.10
C TYR A 50 18.57 2.56 -35.14
N VAL A 51 19.32 3.42 -34.48
CA VAL A 51 18.81 4.53 -33.65
C VAL A 51 19.36 5.83 -34.24
N ASP A 52 18.47 6.76 -34.58
CA ASP A 52 18.89 8.10 -35.01
C ASP A 52 19.66 8.77 -33.89
N PRO A 53 20.94 9.12 -34.09
CA PRO A 53 21.75 9.79 -33.07
C PRO A 53 21.13 11.10 -32.55
N ARG A 54 20.28 11.75 -33.37
CA ARG A 54 19.59 13.00 -33.04
C ARG A 54 18.32 12.77 -32.24
N ALA A 55 17.68 11.62 -32.39
CA ALA A 55 16.45 11.32 -31.67
C ALA A 55 16.66 11.40 -30.15
N GLY A 56 17.83 10.99 -29.66
CA GLY A 56 18.19 11.09 -28.25
C GLY A 56 18.45 12.51 -27.71
N ALA A 57 18.44 13.54 -28.57
CA ALA A 57 18.53 14.94 -28.16
C ALA A 57 17.24 15.47 -27.51
N ILE A 58 16.11 14.75 -27.63
CA ILE A 58 14.88 15.04 -26.90
C ILE A 58 15.18 15.09 -25.40
N THR A 59 14.66 16.11 -24.72
CA THR A 59 14.81 16.23 -23.27
C THR A 59 13.91 15.24 -22.52
N LEU A 60 14.25 14.94 -21.27
CA LEU A 60 13.42 14.01 -20.48
C LEU A 60 12.01 14.54 -20.27
N ILE A 61 11.81 15.86 -20.09
CA ILE A 61 10.48 16.44 -19.93
C ILE A 61 9.64 16.32 -21.20
N GLU A 62 10.24 16.56 -22.39
CA GLU A 62 9.56 16.37 -23.66
C GLU A 62 9.16 14.89 -23.87
N TRP A 63 10.06 13.97 -23.55
CA TRP A 63 9.77 12.54 -23.61
C TRP A 63 8.64 12.15 -22.64
N VAL A 64 8.68 12.60 -21.39
CA VAL A 64 7.63 12.34 -20.41
C VAL A 64 6.28 12.87 -20.86
N ASN A 65 6.24 14.05 -21.50
CA ASN A 65 5.00 14.62 -22.03
C ASN A 65 4.38 13.79 -23.18
N LEU A 66 5.20 13.06 -23.93
CA LEU A 66 4.74 12.11 -24.96
C LEU A 66 4.33 10.77 -24.35
N TRP A 67 5.11 10.28 -23.38
CA TRP A 67 4.98 8.96 -22.79
C TRP A 67 3.83 8.87 -21.76
N PHE A 68 3.69 9.87 -20.89
CA PHE A 68 2.76 9.82 -19.78
C PHE A 68 1.28 9.71 -20.18
N PRO A 69 0.78 10.42 -21.22
CA PRO A 69 -0.60 10.29 -21.68
C PRO A 69 -0.95 8.92 -22.28
N ALA A 70 0.07 8.18 -22.75
CA ALA A 70 -0.11 6.86 -23.36
C ALA A 70 -0.18 5.72 -22.32
N LEU A 71 -0.06 6.03 -21.03
CA LEU A 71 -0.11 5.02 -19.97
C LEU A 71 -1.52 4.47 -19.79
N ASP A 72 -1.68 3.18 -19.98
CA ASP A 72 -2.88 2.41 -19.63
C ASP A 72 -2.62 1.62 -18.35
N LEU A 73 -2.73 2.29 -17.20
CA LEU A 73 -2.43 1.72 -15.89
C LEU A 73 -3.52 2.08 -14.87
N GLU A 74 -3.60 1.32 -13.79
CA GLU A 74 -4.47 1.63 -12.64
C GLU A 74 -4.26 3.08 -12.18
N PRO A 75 -5.33 3.87 -11.93
CA PRO A 75 -5.23 5.29 -11.58
C PRO A 75 -4.31 5.59 -10.40
N THR A 76 -4.23 4.68 -9.42
CA THR A 76 -3.32 4.79 -8.28
C THR A 76 -1.86 4.67 -8.68
N THR A 77 -1.56 3.84 -9.67
CA THR A 77 -0.21 3.68 -10.23
C THR A 77 0.18 4.91 -11.02
N VAL A 78 -0.72 5.42 -11.87
CA VAL A 78 -0.53 6.67 -12.63
C VAL A 78 -0.25 7.84 -11.68
N ASN A 79 -1.03 7.97 -10.62
CA ASN A 79 -0.83 9.04 -9.62
C ASN A 79 0.53 8.91 -8.90
N ASN A 80 0.95 7.70 -8.58
CA ASN A 80 2.26 7.46 -7.98
C ASN A 80 3.41 7.79 -8.96
N TYR A 81 3.27 7.40 -10.22
CA TYR A 81 4.25 7.78 -11.27
C TYR A 81 4.33 9.28 -11.43
N ARG A 82 3.18 9.98 -11.50
CA ARG A 82 3.12 11.44 -11.57
C ARG A 82 3.90 12.04 -10.41
N TYR A 83 3.63 11.61 -9.18
CA TYR A 83 4.34 12.11 -8.00
C TYR A 83 5.86 11.88 -8.08
N MET A 84 6.30 10.67 -8.45
CA MET A 84 7.73 10.35 -8.57
C MET A 84 8.41 11.17 -9.67
N ILE A 85 7.71 11.38 -10.78
CA ILE A 85 8.22 12.14 -11.93
C ILE A 85 8.30 13.63 -11.58
N GLU A 86 7.21 14.24 -11.14
CA GLU A 86 7.13 15.69 -10.91
C GLU A 86 7.97 16.15 -9.71
N VAL A 87 7.99 15.34 -8.62
CA VAL A 87 8.65 15.75 -7.37
C VAL A 87 10.13 15.37 -7.33
N HIS A 88 10.52 14.27 -7.98
CA HIS A 88 11.86 13.74 -7.81
C HIS A 88 12.69 13.66 -9.10
N ILE A 89 12.07 13.34 -10.25
CA ILE A 89 12.79 13.06 -11.49
C ILE A 89 13.00 14.33 -12.32
N LEU A 90 11.91 15.04 -12.66
CA LEU A 90 11.98 16.22 -13.51
C LEU A 90 12.80 17.38 -12.92
N PRO A 91 12.78 17.66 -11.60
CA PRO A 91 13.63 18.69 -11.02
C PRO A 91 15.13 18.46 -11.24
N GLU A 92 15.56 17.20 -11.37
CA GLU A 92 16.96 16.84 -11.55
C GLU A 92 17.34 16.68 -13.03
N PHE A 93 16.48 16.01 -13.79
CA PHE A 93 16.83 15.55 -15.14
C PHE A 93 15.96 16.14 -16.26
N GLY A 94 14.90 16.86 -15.93
CA GLY A 94 13.87 17.28 -16.89
C GLY A 94 14.39 17.97 -18.14
N HIS A 95 15.37 18.86 -18.00
CA HIS A 95 15.96 19.64 -19.11
C HIS A 95 17.16 18.94 -19.80
N ARG A 96 17.51 17.75 -19.33
CA ARG A 96 18.64 17.02 -19.92
C ARG A 96 18.18 16.16 -21.11
N PRO A 97 18.94 16.16 -22.20
CA PRO A 97 18.75 15.21 -23.30
C PRO A 97 18.86 13.76 -22.82
N LEU A 98 18.01 12.88 -23.35
CA LEU A 98 18.01 11.47 -22.95
C LEU A 98 19.35 10.78 -23.17
N ASN A 99 20.04 11.09 -24.26
CA ASN A 99 21.36 10.54 -24.61
C ASN A 99 22.51 11.08 -23.73
N SER A 100 22.27 12.13 -22.93
CA SER A 100 23.25 12.69 -21.99
C SER A 100 23.21 12.07 -20.60
N LEU A 101 22.19 11.27 -20.31
CA LEU A 101 22.02 10.66 -19.01
C LEU A 101 22.99 9.50 -18.81
N THR A 102 23.73 9.48 -17.72
CA THR A 102 24.68 8.41 -17.40
C THR A 102 24.26 7.62 -16.16
N THR A 103 24.74 6.39 -16.06
CA THR A 103 24.53 5.55 -14.87
C THR A 103 25.09 6.20 -13.59
N GLN A 104 26.18 6.95 -13.72
CA GLN A 104 26.83 7.68 -12.60
C GLN A 104 25.94 8.82 -12.11
N ASP A 105 25.34 9.60 -13.02
CA ASP A 105 24.41 10.68 -12.66
C ASP A 105 23.24 10.14 -11.83
N ILE A 106 22.63 9.07 -12.32
CA ILE A 106 21.45 8.46 -11.67
C ILE A 106 21.82 7.84 -10.32
N ALA A 107 22.97 7.19 -10.21
CA ALA A 107 23.46 6.67 -8.94
C ALA A 107 23.75 7.79 -7.93
N GLY A 108 24.37 8.88 -8.38
CA GLY A 108 24.62 10.08 -7.58
C GLY A 108 23.32 10.74 -7.12
N TRP A 109 22.34 10.87 -8.00
CA TRP A 109 21.02 11.39 -7.66
C TRP A 109 20.30 10.51 -6.62
N GLU A 110 20.26 9.19 -6.79
CA GLU A 110 19.66 8.27 -5.80
C GLU A 110 20.33 8.43 -4.41
N LYS A 111 21.65 8.68 -4.37
CA LYS A 111 22.36 8.97 -3.12
C LYS A 111 21.95 10.32 -2.52
N ARG A 112 21.79 11.38 -3.34
CA ARG A 112 21.33 12.70 -2.88
C ARG A 112 19.91 12.67 -2.34
N LEU A 113 18.97 11.94 -2.97
CA LEU A 113 17.60 11.77 -2.46
C LEU A 113 17.62 11.21 -1.04
N ARG A 114 18.45 10.20 -0.78
CA ARG A 114 18.60 9.62 0.57
C ARG A 114 19.25 10.60 1.56
N ALA A 115 20.26 11.33 1.15
CA ALA A 115 20.88 12.34 1.98
C ALA A 115 19.91 13.50 2.32
N GLY A 116 18.97 13.81 1.43
CA GLY A 116 17.88 14.76 1.63
C GLY A 116 16.71 14.26 2.48
N GLY A 117 16.84 13.05 3.11
CA GLY A 117 15.85 12.53 4.03
C GLY A 117 14.84 11.54 3.43
N LEU A 118 14.94 11.21 2.14
CA LEU A 118 14.10 10.17 1.55
C LEU A 118 14.51 8.79 2.09
N SER A 119 13.50 7.95 2.38
CA SER A 119 13.78 6.57 2.74
C SER A 119 14.52 5.84 1.61
N GLN A 120 15.33 4.84 1.96
CA GLN A 120 16.01 4.01 0.96
C GLN A 120 15.03 3.37 -0.02
N ARG A 121 13.85 2.99 0.45
CA ARG A 121 12.78 2.42 -0.36
C ARG A 121 12.24 3.45 -1.34
N SER A 122 11.88 4.64 -0.87
CA SER A 122 11.31 5.70 -1.72
C SER A 122 12.32 6.17 -2.79
N ALA A 123 13.59 6.29 -2.44
CA ALA A 123 14.65 6.62 -3.42
C ALA A 123 14.81 5.51 -4.49
N ALA A 124 14.70 4.24 -4.07
CA ALA A 124 14.73 3.12 -5.01
C ALA A 124 13.48 3.07 -5.90
N ASP A 125 12.32 3.42 -5.38
CA ASP A 125 11.06 3.49 -6.14
C ASP A 125 11.12 4.64 -7.15
N ALA A 126 11.68 5.81 -6.82
CA ALA A 126 11.91 6.90 -7.76
C ALA A 126 12.83 6.48 -8.91
N ARG A 127 13.96 5.80 -8.61
CA ARG A 127 14.83 5.24 -9.65
C ARG A 127 14.13 4.17 -10.48
N SER A 128 13.30 3.32 -9.88
CA SER A 128 12.52 2.32 -10.62
C SER A 128 11.55 2.96 -11.60
N THR A 129 10.89 4.05 -11.19
CA THR A 129 10.03 4.83 -12.08
C THR A 129 10.82 5.41 -13.25
N LEU A 130 11.99 6.02 -13.01
CA LEU A 130 12.87 6.49 -14.08
C LEU A 130 13.32 5.36 -15.00
N THR A 131 13.59 4.17 -14.43
CA THR A 131 13.92 2.97 -15.23
C THR A 131 12.79 2.60 -16.17
N THR A 132 11.54 2.64 -15.72
CA THR A 132 10.36 2.36 -16.56
C THR A 132 10.20 3.41 -17.66
N VAL A 133 10.30 4.70 -17.31
CA VAL A 133 10.21 5.81 -18.29
C VAL A 133 11.26 5.67 -19.40
N LEU A 134 12.50 5.33 -19.03
CA LEU A 134 13.59 5.18 -19.99
C LEU A 134 13.61 3.82 -20.71
N ALA A 135 12.92 2.80 -20.19
CA ALA A 135 12.78 1.52 -20.88
C ALA A 135 11.93 1.67 -22.15
N ASP A 136 10.87 2.47 -22.09
CA ASP A 136 10.01 2.72 -23.25
C ASP A 136 10.62 3.71 -24.26
N ALA A 137 11.73 4.35 -23.90
CA ALA A 137 12.54 5.15 -24.84
C ALA A 137 13.49 4.29 -25.69
N LEU A 138 13.64 3.00 -25.37
CA LEU A 138 14.44 2.04 -26.14
C LEU A 138 13.65 1.48 -27.34
N PRO A 139 14.29 1.19 -28.44
CA PRO A 139 15.63 1.63 -28.85
C PRO A 139 15.63 2.99 -29.55
N ARG A 140 14.45 3.63 -29.72
CA ARG A 140 14.24 4.78 -30.60
C ARG A 140 15.04 6.02 -30.21
N TYR A 141 15.17 6.30 -28.90
CA TYR A 141 15.80 7.52 -28.38
C TYR A 141 17.13 7.24 -27.69
N ILE A 142 17.28 6.09 -27.06
CA ILE A 142 18.50 5.63 -26.39
C ILE A 142 18.75 4.15 -26.69
N GLN A 143 20.01 3.74 -26.70
CA GLN A 143 20.37 2.31 -26.94
C GLN A 143 20.44 1.52 -25.64
N VAL A 144 20.76 2.16 -24.54
CA VAL A 144 20.92 1.53 -23.23
C VAL A 144 20.21 2.37 -22.19
N ASN A 145 19.47 1.73 -21.31
CA ASN A 145 18.80 2.41 -20.20
C ASN A 145 19.80 2.69 -19.06
N PRO A 146 20.21 3.95 -18.82
CA PRO A 146 21.20 4.28 -17.80
C PRO A 146 20.64 4.14 -16.36
N ALA A 147 19.31 4.11 -16.19
CA ALA A 147 18.68 3.91 -14.89
C ALA A 147 18.60 2.44 -14.49
N ALA A 148 18.69 1.52 -15.47
CA ALA A 148 18.64 0.09 -15.18
C ALA A 148 19.80 -0.30 -14.25
N ARG A 149 19.48 -1.09 -13.25
CA ARG A 149 20.51 -1.71 -12.41
C ARG A 149 21.06 -2.92 -13.16
N VAL A 150 22.27 -2.82 -13.64
CA VAL A 150 22.99 -3.99 -14.11
C VAL A 150 23.11 -4.95 -12.93
N ARG A 151 22.45 -6.09 -13.02
CA ARG A 151 22.71 -7.21 -12.11
C ARG A 151 24.13 -7.67 -12.43
N GLY A 152 25.11 -7.05 -11.79
CA GLY A 152 26.46 -7.59 -11.84
C GLY A 152 26.39 -9.03 -11.36
N LYS A 153 27.05 -9.96 -12.08
CA LYS A 153 27.37 -11.28 -11.55
C LYS A 153 28.15 -10.99 -10.25
N GLY A 154 27.37 -10.89 -9.14
CA GLY A 154 27.91 -10.40 -7.87
C GLY A 154 29.06 -11.32 -7.48
N ARG A 155 30.23 -10.76 -7.22
CA ARG A 155 31.25 -11.47 -6.44
C ARG A 155 30.55 -11.93 -5.16
N LYS A 156 30.41 -13.25 -4.98
CA LYS A 156 29.98 -13.84 -3.71
C LYS A 156 30.86 -13.20 -2.63
N GLY A 157 30.26 -12.41 -1.71
CA GLY A 157 30.98 -11.78 -0.61
C GLY A 157 31.08 -10.25 -0.61
N GLN A 158 30.81 -9.51 -1.68
CA GLN A 158 30.67 -8.06 -1.56
C GLN A 158 29.35 -7.74 -0.88
N ARG A 159 29.39 -7.49 0.42
CA ARG A 159 28.28 -6.92 1.18
C ARG A 159 27.99 -5.54 0.58
N ARG A 160 26.87 -5.40 -0.10
CA ARG A 160 26.29 -4.09 -0.33
C ARG A 160 26.11 -3.44 1.03
N ILE A 161 26.57 -2.19 1.14
CA ILE A 161 26.46 -1.35 2.33
C ILE A 161 25.13 -1.61 3.02
N ALA A 162 25.20 -2.09 4.26
CA ALA A 162 24.11 -2.35 5.19
C ALA A 162 22.85 -2.96 4.54
N ARG A 163 22.74 -4.27 4.62
CA ARG A 163 21.44 -4.89 4.63
C ARG A 163 20.72 -4.28 5.84
N ILE A 164 19.90 -3.25 5.60
CA ILE A 164 18.97 -2.80 6.63
C ILE A 164 18.21 -4.06 6.99
N GLU A 165 18.32 -4.50 8.23
CA GLU A 165 17.48 -5.55 8.74
C GLU A 165 16.05 -5.14 8.39
N LYS A 166 15.41 -5.93 7.55
CA LYS A 166 13.99 -5.73 7.30
C LYS A 166 13.35 -5.95 8.66
N GLN A 167 12.90 -4.89 9.30
CA GLN A 167 11.99 -5.06 10.44
C GLN A 167 10.92 -6.04 9.99
N GLY A 168 10.81 -7.17 10.70
CA GLY A 168 9.81 -8.18 10.42
C GLY A 168 8.46 -7.48 10.32
N LYS A 169 7.61 -7.91 9.41
CA LYS A 169 6.26 -7.36 9.31
C LYS A 169 5.54 -7.66 10.62
N VAL A 170 5.08 -6.61 11.30
CA VAL A 170 4.34 -6.76 12.54
C VAL A 170 2.98 -7.36 12.22
N TRP A 171 2.62 -8.40 12.95
CA TRP A 171 1.33 -9.08 12.93
C TRP A 171 0.83 -9.28 14.36
N ALA A 172 -0.44 -9.56 14.54
CA ALA A 172 -1.07 -9.70 15.84
C ALA A 172 -1.49 -11.15 16.07
N SER A 173 -1.33 -11.66 17.31
CA SER A 173 -2.01 -12.86 17.75
C SER A 173 -3.54 -12.63 17.78
N PRO A 174 -4.38 -13.68 17.88
CA PRO A 174 -5.83 -13.52 17.94
C PRO A 174 -6.28 -12.63 19.09
N LEU A 175 -5.74 -12.83 20.28
CA LEU A 175 -6.01 -11.97 21.42
C LEU A 175 -5.55 -10.52 21.20
N GLN A 176 -4.35 -10.32 20.67
CA GLN A 176 -3.87 -8.98 20.33
C GLN A 176 -4.77 -8.29 19.30
N ALA A 177 -5.23 -9.02 18.29
CA ALA A 177 -6.15 -8.47 17.28
C ALA A 177 -7.49 -8.04 17.91
N LEU A 178 -8.04 -8.87 18.81
CA LEU A 178 -9.26 -8.58 19.55
C LEU A 178 -9.09 -7.34 20.45
N LEU A 179 -8.02 -7.29 21.25
CA LEU A 179 -7.76 -6.18 22.16
C LEU A 179 -7.50 -4.85 21.43
N VAL A 180 -6.78 -4.88 20.31
CA VAL A 180 -6.55 -3.69 19.47
C VAL A 180 -7.87 -3.23 18.82
N ALA A 181 -8.71 -4.15 18.35
CA ALA A 181 -10.02 -3.82 17.82
C ALA A 181 -10.95 -3.19 18.87
N GLU A 182 -10.95 -3.73 20.09
CA GLU A 182 -11.70 -3.17 21.21
C GLU A 182 -11.25 -1.74 21.54
N ARG A 183 -9.93 -1.51 21.70
CA ARG A 183 -9.39 -0.15 21.91
C ARG A 183 -9.70 0.81 20.77
N ALA A 184 -9.68 0.35 19.53
CA ALA A 184 -10.07 1.16 18.38
C ALA A 184 -11.51 1.68 18.52
N SER A 185 -12.43 0.81 18.92
CA SER A 185 -13.83 1.19 19.18
C SER A 185 -13.97 2.13 20.38
N VAL A 186 -13.22 1.89 21.45
CA VAL A 186 -13.18 2.79 22.62
C VAL A 186 -12.73 4.19 22.21
N LEU A 187 -11.70 4.29 21.38
CA LEU A 187 -11.18 5.58 20.88
C LEU A 187 -12.13 6.30 19.93
N SER A 188 -12.86 5.59 19.10
CA SER A 188 -13.77 6.17 18.12
C SER A 188 -15.18 6.40 18.63
N GLY A 189 -15.60 5.66 19.65
CA GLY A 189 -16.96 5.69 20.19
C GLY A 189 -17.98 4.92 19.37
N VAL A 190 -17.55 4.04 18.44
CA VAL A 190 -18.46 3.26 17.57
C VAL A 190 -18.00 1.83 17.41
N ASP A 191 -18.94 0.89 17.43
CA ASP A 191 -18.66 -0.54 17.26
C ASP A 191 -18.13 -0.90 15.87
N THR A 192 -18.32 0.00 14.89
CA THR A 192 -17.84 -0.18 13.52
C THR A 192 -16.35 -0.51 13.45
N ASP A 193 -15.52 0.17 14.25
CA ASP A 193 -14.08 -0.05 14.25
C ASP A 193 -13.72 -1.45 14.75
N PHE A 194 -14.41 -1.95 15.77
CA PHE A 194 -14.24 -3.30 16.28
C PHE A 194 -14.59 -4.34 15.22
N VAL A 195 -15.80 -4.25 14.67
CA VAL A 195 -16.29 -5.25 13.70
C VAL A 195 -15.44 -5.23 12.42
N MET A 196 -15.08 -4.05 11.93
CA MET A 196 -14.21 -3.92 10.75
C MET A 196 -12.84 -4.57 10.97
N MET A 197 -12.19 -4.29 12.11
CA MET A 197 -10.85 -4.84 12.37
C MET A 197 -10.87 -6.35 12.56
N VAL A 198 -11.85 -6.88 13.27
CA VAL A 198 -12.07 -8.33 13.43
C VAL A 198 -12.36 -8.96 12.06
N THR A 199 -13.19 -8.33 11.24
CA THR A 199 -13.47 -8.82 9.87
C THR A 199 -12.17 -8.88 9.05
N ILE A 200 -11.35 -7.82 9.04
CA ILE A 200 -10.05 -7.82 8.34
C ILE A 200 -9.14 -8.96 8.86
N ALA A 201 -9.06 -9.13 10.17
CA ALA A 201 -8.21 -10.14 10.79
C ALA A 201 -8.62 -11.56 10.43
N TYR A 202 -9.92 -11.85 10.35
CA TYR A 202 -10.43 -13.20 10.14
C TYR A 202 -10.88 -13.52 8.71
N THR A 203 -10.83 -12.56 7.78
CA THR A 203 -11.10 -12.76 6.35
C THR A 203 -9.90 -12.47 5.46
N ALA A 204 -8.83 -11.92 6.01
CA ALA A 204 -7.68 -11.42 5.27
C ALA A 204 -7.99 -10.33 4.22
N MET A 205 -9.09 -9.61 4.35
CA MET A 205 -9.40 -8.49 3.46
C MET A 205 -8.28 -7.43 3.50
N ARG A 206 -8.04 -6.82 2.34
CA ARG A 206 -7.23 -5.60 2.31
C ARG A 206 -8.04 -4.42 2.87
N TRP A 207 -7.38 -3.42 3.41
CA TRP A 207 -8.04 -2.21 3.91
C TRP A 207 -9.06 -1.62 2.91
N SER A 208 -8.66 -1.48 1.66
CA SER A 208 -9.52 -0.93 0.61
C SER A 208 -10.72 -1.80 0.24
N GLU A 209 -10.61 -3.11 0.46
CA GLU A 209 -11.69 -4.08 0.29
C GLU A 209 -12.68 -3.98 1.46
N ALA A 210 -12.19 -3.87 2.69
CA ALA A 210 -13.01 -3.74 3.87
C ALA A 210 -13.86 -2.44 3.85
N ILE A 211 -13.24 -1.29 3.61
CA ILE A 211 -14.00 -0.02 3.51
C ILE A 211 -14.90 0.04 2.26
N GLY A 212 -14.68 -0.83 1.29
CA GLY A 212 -15.49 -0.98 0.08
C GLY A 212 -16.57 -2.07 0.19
N LEU A 213 -16.68 -2.75 1.33
CA LEU A 213 -17.64 -3.83 1.52
C LEU A 213 -19.07 -3.28 1.55
N ARG A 214 -19.92 -3.85 0.70
CA ARG A 214 -21.32 -3.47 0.57
C ARG A 214 -22.23 -4.56 1.18
N PRO A 215 -23.42 -4.20 1.68
CA PRO A 215 -24.34 -5.16 2.30
C PRO A 215 -24.65 -6.35 1.42
N GLU A 216 -24.86 -6.13 0.13
CA GLU A 216 -25.18 -7.17 -0.84
C GLU A 216 -24.05 -8.18 -1.09
N CYS A 217 -22.85 -7.90 -0.61
CA CYS A 217 -21.72 -8.82 -0.68
C CYS A 217 -21.62 -9.75 0.54
N ILE A 218 -22.52 -9.63 1.52
CA ILE A 218 -22.53 -10.47 2.71
C ILE A 218 -23.64 -11.53 2.55
N HIS A 219 -23.22 -12.78 2.63
CA HIS A 219 -24.10 -13.95 2.55
C HIS A 219 -24.07 -14.71 3.89
N ASP A 220 -24.94 -15.71 4.04
CA ASP A 220 -25.05 -16.46 5.30
C ASP A 220 -23.75 -17.14 5.74
N LEU A 221 -22.98 -17.68 4.79
CA LEU A 221 -21.78 -18.46 5.09
C LEU A 221 -20.48 -17.77 4.68
N ASN A 222 -20.55 -16.75 3.86
CA ASN A 222 -19.39 -16.13 3.25
C ASN A 222 -19.65 -14.67 2.88
N LEU A 223 -18.60 -13.99 2.41
CA LEU A 223 -18.68 -12.66 1.83
C LEU A 223 -17.88 -12.59 0.53
N ASP A 224 -18.40 -11.80 -0.41
CA ASP A 224 -17.77 -11.56 -1.69
C ASP A 224 -16.85 -10.37 -1.65
N ILE A 225 -15.61 -10.56 -2.08
CA ILE A 225 -14.59 -9.52 -2.17
C ILE A 225 -14.43 -9.16 -3.65
N HIS A 226 -15.37 -8.37 -4.17
CA HIS A 226 -15.47 -8.01 -5.58
C HIS A 226 -15.10 -6.55 -5.84
N TRP A 227 -14.98 -5.73 -4.79
CA TRP A 227 -14.75 -4.30 -4.90
C TRP A 227 -13.74 -3.80 -3.89
N LYS A 228 -13.02 -2.75 -4.26
CA LYS A 228 -12.21 -1.92 -3.38
C LYS A 228 -12.65 -0.48 -3.47
N LEU A 229 -12.51 0.28 -2.39
CA LEU A 229 -12.49 1.73 -2.41
C LEU A 229 -11.06 2.22 -2.23
N TYR A 230 -10.68 3.20 -3.03
CA TYR A 230 -9.39 3.86 -2.89
C TYR A 230 -9.55 5.38 -2.98
N GLU A 231 -8.66 6.10 -2.33
CA GLU A 231 -8.68 7.55 -2.28
C GLU A 231 -7.63 8.12 -3.24
N LEU A 232 -8.06 9.04 -4.11
CA LEU A 232 -7.18 9.87 -4.93
C LEU A 232 -7.62 11.33 -4.79
N ASN A 233 -6.66 12.20 -4.48
CA ASN A 233 -6.89 13.65 -4.37
C ASN A 233 -8.10 14.01 -3.48
N GLY A 234 -8.25 13.29 -2.35
CA GLY A 234 -9.32 13.54 -1.40
C GLY A 234 -10.68 12.93 -1.76
N ARG A 235 -10.81 12.22 -2.87
CA ARG A 235 -12.04 11.63 -3.38
C ARG A 235 -11.96 10.10 -3.37
N PHE A 236 -13.11 9.44 -3.19
CA PHE A 236 -13.18 7.98 -3.18
C PHE A 236 -13.67 7.43 -4.50
N TYR A 237 -12.95 6.45 -5.00
CA TYR A 237 -13.24 5.73 -6.24
C TYR A 237 -13.48 4.26 -5.94
N ARG A 238 -14.38 3.67 -6.71
CA ARG A 238 -14.67 2.24 -6.67
C ARG A 238 -13.92 1.53 -7.80
N GLY A 239 -13.20 0.48 -7.47
CA GLY A 239 -12.48 -0.33 -8.46
C GLY A 239 -12.54 -1.82 -8.11
N ARG A 240 -12.02 -2.64 -9.01
CA ARG A 240 -11.82 -4.06 -8.75
C ARG A 240 -10.66 -4.26 -7.78
N PRO A 241 -10.61 -5.34 -7.01
CA PRO A 241 -9.44 -5.70 -6.21
C PRO A 241 -8.17 -5.72 -7.06
N LYS A 242 -7.02 -5.59 -6.38
CA LYS A 242 -5.73 -5.60 -7.06
C LYS A 242 -5.53 -6.91 -7.82
N ASP A 243 -4.96 -6.82 -9.03
CA ASP A 243 -4.68 -7.94 -9.92
C ASP A 243 -5.92 -8.78 -10.27
N GLY A 244 -7.12 -8.15 -10.26
CA GLY A 244 -8.39 -8.84 -10.56
C GLY A 244 -8.76 -9.94 -9.56
N SER A 245 -8.17 -9.96 -8.35
CA SER A 245 -8.34 -11.01 -7.35
C SER A 245 -9.73 -11.02 -6.72
N LEU A 246 -10.76 -11.30 -7.55
CA LEU A 246 -12.12 -11.56 -7.08
C LEU A 246 -12.13 -12.86 -6.30
N ARG A 247 -12.76 -12.87 -5.13
CA ARG A 247 -12.83 -14.05 -4.30
C ARG A 247 -14.00 -13.99 -3.34
N THR A 248 -14.38 -15.16 -2.85
CA THR A 248 -15.32 -15.32 -1.76
C THR A 248 -14.54 -15.77 -0.51
N ALA A 249 -14.81 -15.16 0.63
CA ALA A 249 -14.19 -15.52 1.89
C ALA A 249 -15.23 -16.16 2.82
N ASP A 250 -15.03 -17.44 3.18
CA ASP A 250 -15.89 -18.13 4.14
C ASP A 250 -15.78 -17.48 5.52
N LEU A 251 -16.88 -17.41 6.23
CA LEU A 251 -16.99 -16.79 7.54
C LEU A 251 -17.11 -17.85 8.63
N PRO A 252 -16.21 -17.90 9.62
CA PRO A 252 -16.40 -18.75 10.78
C PRO A 252 -17.66 -18.35 11.55
N PRO A 253 -18.29 -19.28 12.28
CA PRO A 253 -19.61 -19.05 12.93
C PRO A 253 -19.67 -17.79 13.79
N PHE A 254 -18.62 -17.52 14.58
CA PHE A 254 -18.58 -16.33 15.42
C PHE A 254 -18.63 -15.03 14.59
N LEU A 255 -17.94 -15.00 13.44
CA LEU A 255 -17.85 -13.78 12.63
C LEU A 255 -19.19 -13.50 11.91
N ARG A 256 -19.89 -14.56 11.48
CA ARG A 256 -21.27 -14.45 10.96
C ARG A 256 -22.18 -13.83 12.01
N LYS A 257 -22.11 -14.35 13.24
CA LYS A 257 -22.88 -13.84 14.37
C LYS A 257 -22.53 -12.38 14.67
N LEU A 258 -21.24 -12.04 14.76
CA LEU A 258 -20.77 -10.69 15.02
C LEU A 258 -21.25 -9.69 13.97
N ILE A 259 -21.12 -10.02 12.68
CA ILE A 259 -21.58 -9.16 11.57
C ILE A 259 -23.10 -8.99 11.64
N ARG A 260 -23.86 -10.06 11.89
CA ARG A 260 -25.31 -9.98 12.04
C ARG A 260 -25.72 -9.07 13.19
N MET A 261 -25.15 -9.27 14.37
CA MET A 261 -25.42 -8.40 15.53
C MET A 261 -25.13 -6.93 15.22
N TYR A 262 -24.03 -6.66 14.52
CA TYR A 262 -23.67 -5.30 14.12
C TYR A 262 -24.67 -4.70 13.12
N LEU A 263 -25.13 -5.46 12.13
CA LEU A 263 -26.08 -5.01 11.12
C LEU A 263 -27.48 -4.79 11.71
N ASP A 264 -27.87 -5.60 12.70
CA ASP A 264 -29.16 -5.52 13.37
C ASP A 264 -29.20 -4.35 14.39
N ALA A 265 -28.06 -3.96 14.94
CA ALA A 265 -27.98 -2.91 15.95
C ALA A 265 -28.32 -1.50 15.42
N ALA A 266 -28.04 -1.23 14.15
CA ALA A 266 -28.34 0.05 13.53
C ALA A 266 -28.52 -0.06 12.00
N PRO A 267 -29.45 0.69 11.40
CA PRO A 267 -29.65 0.70 9.96
C PRO A 267 -28.42 1.26 9.26
N LEU A 268 -27.99 0.58 8.18
CA LEU A 268 -26.88 1.04 7.36
C LEU A 268 -27.23 2.36 6.66
N THR A 269 -26.36 3.32 6.81
CA THR A 269 -26.49 4.64 6.19
C THR A 269 -25.80 4.70 4.82
N ARG A 270 -26.16 5.69 4.02
CA ARG A 270 -25.44 6.00 2.79
C ARG A 270 -24.20 6.81 3.13
N CYS A 271 -23.13 6.62 2.37
CA CYS A 271 -21.95 7.47 2.52
C CYS A 271 -22.22 8.92 2.07
N THR A 272 -21.45 9.86 2.60
CA THR A 272 -21.56 11.30 2.30
C THR A 272 -20.95 11.71 0.97
N CYS A 273 -20.53 10.77 0.12
CA CYS A 273 -20.03 11.08 -1.22
C CYS A 273 -21.16 11.67 -2.07
N GLN A 274 -21.00 12.92 -2.47
CA GLN A 274 -22.02 13.63 -3.24
C GLN A 274 -21.91 13.30 -4.73
N ALA A 275 -23.06 13.24 -5.40
CA ALA A 275 -23.19 13.04 -6.85
C ALA A 275 -22.64 14.21 -7.71
N ARG A 276 -22.13 15.28 -7.08
CA ARG A 276 -21.63 16.49 -7.75
C ARG A 276 -20.46 16.25 -8.71
N ASP A 277 -19.84 15.08 -8.63
CA ASP A 277 -18.63 14.78 -9.38
C ASP A 277 -18.89 13.82 -10.55
N ARG A 278 -20.12 13.77 -11.07
CA ARG A 278 -20.46 12.91 -12.23
C ARG A 278 -19.73 13.28 -13.53
N ASP A 279 -19.19 14.50 -13.60
CA ASP A 279 -18.60 15.04 -14.82
C ASP A 279 -17.10 14.80 -14.96
N ALA A 280 -16.48 14.10 -14.04
CA ALA A 280 -15.03 13.92 -14.00
C ALA A 280 -14.59 12.54 -14.55
N GLY A 281 -14.96 12.22 -15.79
CA GLY A 281 -14.31 11.16 -16.56
C GLY A 281 -14.75 9.73 -16.27
N GLU A 282 -14.11 8.79 -16.93
CA GLU A 282 -14.46 7.36 -17.03
C GLU A 282 -14.31 6.54 -15.73
N ILE A 283 -13.79 7.11 -14.63
CA ILE A 283 -13.52 6.39 -13.39
C ILE A 283 -14.77 6.37 -12.53
N PRO A 284 -15.29 5.17 -12.13
CA PRO A 284 -16.48 5.07 -11.31
C PRO A 284 -16.24 5.61 -9.90
N TRP A 285 -16.88 6.72 -9.61
CA TRP A 285 -16.87 7.35 -8.29
C TRP A 285 -17.74 6.60 -7.29
N CYS A 286 -17.45 6.79 -5.99
CA CYS A 286 -18.42 6.49 -4.97
C CYS A 286 -19.55 7.53 -4.98
N THR A 287 -20.77 7.09 -5.28
CA THR A 287 -21.94 7.97 -5.51
C THR A 287 -22.99 7.89 -4.41
N GLY A 288 -22.60 7.89 -3.12
CA GLY A 288 -23.59 7.86 -2.04
C GLY A 288 -24.26 6.48 -1.85
N SER A 289 -23.52 5.40 -2.00
CA SER A 289 -24.00 4.04 -1.75
C SER A 289 -24.00 3.68 -0.26
N LYS A 290 -24.70 2.62 0.11
CA LYS A 290 -24.58 1.99 1.42
C LYS A 290 -23.32 1.15 1.48
N TYR A 291 -22.61 1.24 2.60
CA TYR A 291 -21.45 0.41 2.91
C TYR A 291 -21.60 -0.16 4.32
N VAL A 292 -20.98 -1.31 4.56
CA VAL A 292 -21.02 -1.97 5.88
C VAL A 292 -20.24 -1.15 6.90
N PHE A 293 -19.06 -0.65 6.52
CA PHE A 293 -18.19 0.09 7.41
C PHE A 293 -18.06 1.55 6.95
N LEU A 294 -18.73 2.42 7.68
CA LEU A 294 -18.60 3.86 7.54
C LEU A 294 -18.14 4.47 8.87
N GLY A 295 -17.33 5.50 8.78
CA GLY A 295 -16.93 6.27 9.93
C GLY A 295 -18.04 7.16 10.48
N PRO A 296 -17.78 7.92 11.53
CA PRO A 296 -18.71 8.91 12.08
C PRO A 296 -19.26 9.81 10.98
N GLN A 297 -20.53 10.20 11.08
CA GLN A 297 -21.24 11.03 10.09
C GLN A 297 -21.31 10.39 8.68
N SER A 298 -21.26 9.08 8.59
CA SER A 298 -21.34 8.30 7.34
C SER A 298 -20.24 8.64 6.31
N GLY A 299 -19.10 9.16 6.75
CA GLY A 299 -17.94 9.38 5.91
C GLY A 299 -17.12 8.10 5.74
N HIS A 300 -16.46 7.94 4.59
CA HIS A 300 -15.51 6.84 4.43
C HIS A 300 -14.28 7.03 5.32
N PHE A 301 -13.75 5.92 5.82
CA PHE A 301 -12.49 5.90 6.53
C PHE A 301 -11.33 6.25 5.58
N ARG A 302 -10.59 7.32 5.89
CA ARG A 302 -9.34 7.69 5.21
C ARG A 302 -8.18 6.95 5.86
N ARG A 303 -7.43 6.19 5.07
CA ARG A 303 -6.36 5.31 5.57
C ARG A 303 -5.36 6.03 6.49
N SER A 304 -4.87 7.19 6.07
CA SER A 304 -3.90 7.95 6.86
C SER A 304 -4.49 8.43 8.19
N ASN A 305 -5.70 8.99 8.16
CA ASN A 305 -6.37 9.46 9.35
C ASN A 305 -6.71 8.31 10.31
N TYR A 306 -7.21 7.19 9.77
CA TYR A 306 -7.51 6.02 10.56
C TYR A 306 -6.25 5.43 11.20
N SER A 307 -5.20 5.25 10.41
CA SER A 307 -3.93 4.74 10.92
C SER A 307 -3.39 5.60 12.05
N GLU A 308 -3.41 6.92 11.91
CA GLU A 308 -2.81 7.82 12.87
C GLU A 308 -3.67 8.08 14.12
N ARG A 309 -5.00 8.14 13.96
CA ARG A 309 -5.91 8.56 15.02
C ARG A 309 -6.58 7.40 15.75
N VAL A 310 -6.60 6.21 15.18
CA VAL A 310 -7.28 5.04 15.74
C VAL A 310 -6.33 3.86 15.87
N MET A 311 -5.80 3.37 14.74
CA MET A 311 -5.03 2.13 14.72
C MET A 311 -3.75 2.21 15.53
N ARG A 312 -2.94 3.27 15.32
CA ARG A 312 -1.68 3.45 16.03
C ARG A 312 -1.89 3.68 17.53
N PRO A 313 -2.77 4.56 18.00
CA PRO A 313 -3.06 4.68 19.41
C PRO A 313 -3.56 3.38 20.04
N ALA A 314 -4.45 2.66 19.37
CA ALA A 314 -4.96 1.38 19.88
C ALA A 314 -3.86 0.32 20.00
N ALA A 315 -2.97 0.21 19.02
CA ALA A 315 -1.91 -0.80 18.98
C ALA A 315 -0.68 -0.43 19.81
N ASP A 316 -0.23 0.83 19.71
CA ASP A 316 0.98 1.34 20.34
C ASP A 316 0.72 1.87 21.77
N GLY A 317 -0.55 2.14 22.14
CA GLY A 317 -0.92 2.74 23.41
C GLY A 317 -0.70 4.24 23.50
N TRP A 318 -0.38 4.93 22.41
CA TRP A 318 -0.11 6.37 22.38
C TRP A 318 -0.21 6.96 20.98
N TYR A 319 -0.45 8.26 20.91
CA TYR A 319 -0.49 8.99 19.65
C TYR A 319 0.91 9.30 19.13
N PRO A 320 1.19 9.07 17.83
CA PRO A 320 2.47 9.44 17.23
C PRO A 320 2.64 10.97 17.21
N GLY A 321 3.86 11.44 17.44
CA GLY A 321 4.22 12.85 17.30
C GLY A 321 4.00 13.36 15.87
N ARG A 322 3.68 14.64 15.74
CA ARG A 322 3.58 15.36 14.48
C ARG A 322 4.50 16.57 14.46
N LYS A 323 5.07 16.85 13.28
CA LYS A 323 5.84 18.07 13.01
C LYS A 323 5.04 19.01 12.10
N GLY A 324 5.41 20.29 12.08
CA GLY A 324 4.83 21.29 11.18
C GLY A 324 3.61 22.02 11.75
N ARG A 325 2.74 22.56 10.89
CA ARG A 325 1.60 23.41 11.28
C ARG A 325 0.63 22.77 12.28
N ASN A 326 0.51 21.45 12.24
CA ASN A 326 -0.31 20.66 13.17
C ASN A 326 0.59 19.87 14.13
N ALA A 327 1.68 20.49 14.59
CA ALA A 327 2.61 19.86 15.51
C ALA A 327 1.91 19.37 16.76
N ARG A 328 2.24 18.16 17.17
CA ARG A 328 1.87 17.61 18.47
C ARG A 328 3.02 16.76 19.00
N PRO A 329 3.27 16.75 20.29
CA PRO A 329 4.24 15.85 20.87
C PRO A 329 3.77 14.39 20.75
N LYS A 330 4.71 13.46 20.83
CA LYS A 330 4.44 12.05 21.02
C LYS A 330 4.03 11.84 22.48
N MET A 331 2.76 11.60 22.72
CA MET A 331 2.21 11.48 24.06
C MET A 331 1.45 10.17 24.22
N PRO A 332 1.65 9.45 25.31
CA PRO A 332 0.81 8.34 25.68
C PRO A 332 -0.50 8.80 26.38
N ASP A 333 -1.58 8.07 26.17
CA ASP A 333 -2.80 8.12 26.96
C ASP A 333 -2.74 7.01 28.04
N LEU A 334 -2.80 7.30 29.32
CA LEU A 334 -2.51 6.36 30.41
C LEU A 334 -3.76 5.72 31.04
N VAL A 335 -3.78 4.40 31.15
CA VAL A 335 -4.86 3.64 31.78
C VAL A 335 -4.29 2.67 32.82
N ASP A 336 -4.95 2.54 33.99
CA ASP A 336 -4.66 1.48 34.95
C ASP A 336 -5.12 0.13 34.37
N LEU A 337 -4.20 -0.68 33.99
CA LEU A 337 -4.48 -2.02 33.47
C LEU A 337 -4.79 -3.06 34.55
N ALA A 338 -4.56 -2.72 35.82
CA ALA A 338 -5.00 -3.56 36.95
C ALA A 338 -6.50 -3.38 37.26
N ALA A 339 -7.10 -2.29 36.77
CA ALA A 339 -8.54 -2.09 36.83
C ALA A 339 -9.27 -2.87 35.74
N THR A 340 -10.60 -2.92 35.85
CA THR A 340 -11.45 -3.50 34.80
C THR A 340 -11.12 -2.92 33.46
N TRP A 341 -10.92 -3.78 32.47
CA TRP A 341 -10.64 -3.37 31.08
C TRP A 341 -11.75 -2.44 30.53
N PRO A 342 -11.43 -1.32 29.83
CA PRO A 342 -10.13 -0.88 29.36
C PRO A 342 -9.24 -0.24 30.41
N GLY A 343 -9.57 -0.30 31.67
CA GLY A 343 -8.86 0.28 32.81
C GLY A 343 -9.44 1.61 33.26
N LYS A 344 -8.87 2.14 34.36
CA LYS A 344 -9.13 3.49 34.83
C LYS A 344 -7.97 4.41 34.42
N PRO A 345 -8.24 5.70 34.18
CA PRO A 345 -7.18 6.67 34.00
C PRO A 345 -6.20 6.66 35.17
N LEU A 346 -4.92 6.65 34.89
CA LEU A 346 -3.86 6.81 35.88
C LEU A 346 -3.46 8.28 35.97
N PRO A 347 -2.91 8.70 37.11
CA PRO A 347 -2.14 9.94 37.19
C PRO A 347 -1.10 9.95 36.06
N PRO A 348 -0.60 11.14 35.64
CA PRO A 348 0.34 11.25 34.55
C PRO A 348 1.45 10.22 34.67
N TRP A 349 1.61 9.41 33.62
CA TRP A 349 2.66 8.39 33.57
C TRP A 349 3.79 8.83 32.63
N PRO A 350 5.01 8.50 32.95
CA PRO A 350 5.40 7.80 34.19
C PRO A 350 5.22 8.68 35.41
N ALA A 351 4.77 8.10 36.52
CA ALA A 351 4.57 8.81 37.77
C ALA A 351 5.80 9.58 38.28
N VAL A 352 6.97 9.28 37.73
CA VAL A 352 8.26 9.94 37.92
C VAL A 352 8.47 11.19 37.07
N GLN A 353 7.53 11.54 36.19
CA GLN A 353 7.56 12.78 35.40
C GLN A 353 6.30 13.62 35.67
N PRO A 354 6.26 14.33 36.82
CA PRO A 354 5.09 15.11 37.22
C PRO A 354 4.74 16.25 36.26
N ASP A 355 5.65 16.61 35.34
CA ASP A 355 5.50 17.76 34.44
C ASP A 355 4.99 17.35 33.02
N VAL A 356 4.62 16.09 32.83
CA VAL A 356 4.03 15.67 31.56
C VAL A 356 2.57 16.11 31.50
N GLU A 357 2.34 17.25 30.89
CA GLU A 357 1.00 17.68 30.52
C GLU A 357 0.28 16.60 29.72
N MET A 358 -0.83 16.08 30.21
CA MET A 358 -1.57 15.05 29.52
C MET A 358 -2.13 15.60 28.21
N TYR A 359 -1.60 15.10 27.12
CA TYR A 359 -2.08 15.48 25.80
C TYR A 359 -3.49 14.94 25.57
N VAL A 360 -4.45 15.84 25.52
CA VAL A 360 -5.80 15.55 25.04
C VAL A 360 -5.76 15.59 23.50
N PRO A 361 -5.84 14.46 22.79
CA PRO A 361 -5.86 14.51 21.34
C PRO A 361 -7.03 15.37 20.88
N PRO A 362 -6.86 16.26 19.90
CA PRO A 362 -7.95 17.05 19.40
C PRO A 362 -9.08 16.11 18.96
N SER A 363 -10.30 16.38 19.45
CA SER A 363 -11.48 15.72 18.93
C SER A 363 -11.52 15.95 17.41
N GLY A 364 -11.32 14.89 16.63
CA GLY A 364 -11.53 14.98 15.20
C GLY A 364 -12.98 15.39 14.94
N ARG A 365 -13.27 16.07 13.84
CA ARG A 365 -14.65 16.36 13.43
C ARG A 365 -15.52 15.14 13.63
N GLY A 366 -16.50 15.22 14.54
CA GLY A 366 -17.52 14.20 14.73
C GLY A 366 -17.12 12.95 15.51
N ARG A 367 -16.09 13.00 16.36
CA ARG A 367 -15.73 11.90 17.25
C ARG A 367 -15.95 12.30 18.71
N PRO A 368 -17.13 12.08 19.28
CA PRO A 368 -17.28 12.14 20.73
C PRO A 368 -16.44 11.02 21.33
N ARG A 369 -15.73 11.32 22.41
CA ARG A 369 -15.05 10.30 23.20
C ARG A 369 -16.08 9.57 24.03
N ILE A 370 -15.90 8.26 24.20
CA ILE A 370 -16.85 7.42 24.94
C ILE A 370 -16.90 7.81 26.41
N THR A 371 -15.76 8.16 26.99
CA THR A 371 -15.68 8.66 28.36
C THR A 371 -14.57 9.69 28.45
N ASP A 372 -14.79 10.76 29.21
CA ASP A 372 -13.77 11.77 29.44
C ASP A 372 -12.53 11.18 30.10
N ASP A 373 -12.70 10.18 30.94
CA ASP A 373 -11.63 9.51 31.67
C ASP A 373 -10.75 8.62 30.80
N ALA A 374 -11.32 7.83 29.86
CA ALA A 374 -10.55 6.98 28.94
C ALA A 374 -9.67 7.79 27.98
N ALA A 375 -9.98 9.05 27.84
CA ALA A 375 -9.29 9.98 26.95
C ALA A 375 -7.96 10.48 27.48
N LEU A 376 -7.76 10.37 28.76
CA LEU A 376 -6.64 10.97 29.47
C LEU A 376 -5.54 9.97 29.83
N ALA A 377 -5.66 8.74 29.34
CA ALA A 377 -4.79 7.67 29.80
C ALA A 377 -3.99 7.05 28.64
N SER A 378 -2.80 6.57 28.95
CA SER A 378 -1.97 5.78 28.05
C SER A 378 -2.19 4.31 28.31
N TRP A 379 -2.46 3.55 27.25
CA TRP A 379 -2.47 2.10 27.33
C TRP A 379 -1.07 1.54 27.12
N LEU A 380 -0.76 0.43 27.78
CA LEU A 380 0.40 -0.35 27.40
C LEU A 380 0.23 -0.82 25.94
N ALA A 381 1.34 -0.83 25.21
CA ALA A 381 1.34 -1.31 23.84
C ALA A 381 0.92 -2.80 23.78
N ILE A 382 0.00 -3.12 22.87
CA ILE A 382 -0.45 -4.49 22.63
C ILE A 382 0.36 -5.09 21.48
N ALA A 383 0.43 -4.40 20.36
CA ALA A 383 1.10 -4.81 19.14
C ALA A 383 1.74 -3.59 18.48
N PRO A 384 2.89 -3.10 18.98
CA PRO A 384 3.52 -1.88 18.49
C PRO A 384 3.75 -1.93 16.98
N HIS A 385 3.42 -0.84 16.30
CA HIS A 385 3.53 -0.69 14.85
C HIS A 385 2.56 -1.53 14.02
N LEU A 386 1.59 -2.20 14.62
CA LEU A 386 0.55 -2.91 13.89
C LEU A 386 -0.22 -1.97 12.96
N THR A 387 -0.53 -2.46 11.78
CA THR A 387 -1.33 -1.75 10.76
C THR A 387 -2.51 -2.62 10.34
N PRO A 388 -3.55 -2.08 9.66
CA PRO A 388 -4.59 -2.93 9.10
C PRO A 388 -4.06 -4.03 8.17
N HIS A 389 -2.95 -3.76 7.48
CA HIS A 389 -2.28 -4.79 6.68
C HIS A 389 -1.55 -5.84 7.54
N GLY A 390 -1.11 -5.46 8.74
CA GLY A 390 -0.56 -6.38 9.75
C GLY A 390 -1.59 -7.39 10.25
N LEU A 391 -2.87 -7.02 10.36
CA LEU A 391 -3.96 -7.97 10.67
C LEU A 391 -4.09 -9.03 9.57
N ARG A 392 -4.05 -8.62 8.30
CA ARG A 392 -4.06 -9.57 7.18
C ARG A 392 -2.79 -10.46 7.18
N HIS A 393 -1.63 -9.95 7.56
CA HIS A 393 -0.43 -10.77 7.74
C HIS A 393 -0.59 -11.77 8.88
N GLY A 394 -1.23 -11.35 9.99
CA GLY A 394 -1.59 -12.26 11.08
C GLY A 394 -2.42 -13.43 10.59
N HIS A 395 -3.45 -13.16 9.82
CA HIS A 395 -4.29 -14.21 9.24
C HIS A 395 -3.49 -15.24 8.43
N GLN A 396 -2.55 -14.78 7.60
CA GLN A 396 -1.69 -15.71 6.85
C GLN A 396 -0.81 -16.54 7.80
N THR A 397 -0.24 -15.92 8.84
CA THR A 397 0.56 -16.64 9.84
C THR A 397 -0.29 -17.68 10.56
N TRP A 398 -1.52 -17.33 10.96
CA TRP A 398 -2.44 -18.28 11.60
C TRP A 398 -2.77 -19.49 10.70
N MET A 399 -3.00 -19.24 9.39
CA MET A 399 -3.22 -20.33 8.44
C MET A 399 -2.00 -21.27 8.34
N GLU A 400 -0.78 -20.74 8.38
CA GLU A 400 0.46 -21.55 8.41
C GLU A 400 0.55 -22.38 9.71
N GLU A 401 0.26 -21.76 10.86
CA GLU A 401 0.25 -22.42 12.17
C GLU A 401 -0.74 -23.60 12.24
N PHE A 402 -1.87 -23.51 11.53
CA PHE A 402 -2.85 -24.60 11.40
C PHE A 402 -2.51 -25.63 10.34
N GLY A 403 -1.43 -25.45 9.58
CA GLY A 403 -1.12 -26.31 8.46
C GLY A 403 -2.13 -26.21 7.30
N THR A 404 -2.80 -25.06 7.14
CA THR A 404 -3.72 -24.84 6.03
C THR A 404 -3.01 -25.01 4.69
N PRO A 405 -3.53 -25.84 3.76
CA PRO A 405 -2.89 -26.04 2.47
C PRO A 405 -2.67 -24.73 1.70
N TYR A 406 -1.50 -24.59 1.09
CA TYR A 406 -1.08 -23.38 0.39
C TYR A 406 -2.09 -22.89 -0.67
N VAL A 407 -2.77 -23.84 -1.35
CA VAL A 407 -3.80 -23.50 -2.35
C VAL A 407 -4.97 -22.74 -1.73
N LEU A 408 -5.44 -23.16 -0.54
CA LEU A 408 -6.51 -22.46 0.18
C LEU A 408 -6.01 -21.13 0.75
N GLN A 409 -4.76 -21.07 1.23
CA GLN A 409 -4.17 -19.79 1.66
C GLN A 409 -4.12 -18.79 0.51
N ALA A 410 -3.68 -19.21 -0.68
CA ALA A 410 -3.60 -18.36 -1.87
C ALA A 410 -5.01 -17.89 -2.31
N ASP A 411 -5.97 -18.79 -2.38
CA ASP A 411 -7.37 -18.49 -2.70
C ASP A 411 -7.93 -17.43 -1.74
N ARG A 412 -7.82 -17.68 -0.43
CA ARG A 412 -8.32 -16.77 0.61
C ARG A 412 -7.63 -15.41 0.63
N MET A 413 -6.32 -15.39 0.35
CA MET A 413 -5.54 -14.15 0.26
C MET A 413 -5.74 -13.41 -1.08
N GLY A 414 -6.36 -14.04 -2.07
CA GLY A 414 -6.44 -13.51 -3.44
C GLY A 414 -5.05 -13.34 -4.05
N HIS A 415 -4.25 -14.39 -3.98
CA HIS A 415 -2.95 -14.50 -4.62
C HIS A 415 -3.02 -15.56 -5.71
N GLU A 416 -2.38 -15.30 -6.84
CA GLU A 416 -2.24 -16.32 -7.88
C GLU A 416 -1.25 -17.41 -7.44
N VAL A 417 -1.64 -18.66 -7.66
CA VAL A 417 -0.73 -19.80 -7.50
C VAL A 417 -0.01 -20.00 -8.81
N THR A 418 1.24 -19.55 -8.90
CA THR A 418 2.04 -19.65 -10.11
C THR A 418 2.65 -21.06 -10.29
N GLY A 419 2.84 -21.46 -11.56
CA GLY A 419 3.48 -22.71 -11.94
C GLY A 419 2.56 -23.94 -11.85
N MET A 420 3.18 -25.15 -11.93
CA MET A 420 2.45 -26.42 -12.00
C MET A 420 1.50 -26.66 -10.82
N ARG A 421 1.80 -26.15 -9.64
CA ARG A 421 0.90 -26.27 -8.47
C ARG A 421 -0.44 -25.60 -8.68
N GLY A 422 -0.51 -24.48 -9.40
CA GLY A 422 -1.78 -23.78 -9.70
C GLY A 422 -2.69 -24.54 -10.66
N VAL A 423 -2.12 -25.44 -11.47
CA VAL A 423 -2.85 -26.23 -12.46
C VAL A 423 -3.48 -27.48 -11.85
N TYR A 424 -2.81 -28.12 -10.89
CA TYR A 424 -3.18 -29.44 -10.39
C TYR A 424 -3.76 -29.45 -8.96
N THR A 425 -3.79 -28.32 -8.26
CA THR A 425 -4.26 -28.29 -6.88
C THR A 425 -5.53 -27.44 -6.77
N HIS A 426 -6.60 -28.04 -6.29
CA HIS A 426 -7.89 -27.39 -6.07
C HIS A 426 -8.22 -27.30 -4.59
N VAL A 427 -8.96 -26.28 -4.20
CA VAL A 427 -9.49 -26.14 -2.84
C VAL A 427 -10.68 -27.05 -2.68
N SER A 428 -10.63 -27.97 -1.70
CA SER A 428 -11.76 -28.84 -1.35
C SER A 428 -12.62 -28.23 -0.24
N GLU A 429 -13.87 -28.70 -0.12
CA GLU A 429 -14.76 -28.29 0.95
C GLU A 429 -14.18 -28.66 2.33
N ALA A 430 -13.64 -29.84 2.47
CA ALA A 430 -13.00 -30.28 3.70
C ALA A 430 -11.86 -29.37 4.17
N MET A 431 -11.07 -28.80 3.23
CA MET A 431 -10.04 -27.81 3.57
C MET A 431 -10.67 -26.50 4.11
N ARG A 432 -11.79 -26.05 3.51
CA ARG A 432 -12.52 -24.86 3.95
C ARG A 432 -13.12 -25.07 5.33
N GLU A 433 -13.79 -26.20 5.55
CA GLU A 433 -14.37 -26.56 6.85
C GLU A 433 -13.31 -26.61 7.94
N ALA A 434 -12.18 -27.30 7.69
CA ALA A 434 -11.09 -27.39 8.65
C ALA A 434 -10.56 -26.00 9.03
N LEU A 435 -10.40 -25.10 8.07
CA LEU A 435 -9.99 -23.71 8.35
C LEU A 435 -11.06 -22.96 9.17
N MET A 436 -12.35 -23.12 8.86
CA MET A 436 -13.41 -22.47 9.62
C MET A 436 -13.45 -22.94 11.06
N HIS A 437 -13.29 -24.24 11.31
CA HIS A 437 -13.18 -24.81 12.65
C HIS A 437 -11.96 -24.24 13.41
N ALA A 438 -10.80 -24.17 12.76
CA ALA A 438 -9.59 -23.64 13.37
C ALA A 438 -9.74 -22.14 13.74
N LEU A 439 -10.30 -21.34 12.84
CA LEU A 439 -10.55 -19.91 13.08
C LEU A 439 -11.59 -19.69 14.19
N GLN A 440 -12.61 -20.55 14.30
CA GLN A 440 -13.59 -20.51 15.39
C GLN A 440 -12.92 -20.81 16.72
N ALA A 441 -12.18 -21.91 16.83
CA ALA A 441 -11.49 -22.31 18.05
C ALA A 441 -10.49 -21.23 18.53
N MET A 442 -9.80 -20.60 17.59
CA MET A 442 -8.88 -19.50 17.87
C MET A 442 -9.60 -18.27 18.44
N TRP A 443 -10.77 -17.93 17.89
CA TRP A 443 -11.60 -16.85 18.43
C TRP A 443 -12.11 -17.17 19.82
N ASP A 444 -12.62 -18.39 20.04
CA ASP A 444 -13.13 -18.81 21.34
C ASP A 444 -12.05 -18.73 22.41
N THR A 445 -10.84 -19.18 22.11
CA THR A 445 -9.68 -19.04 22.99
C THR A 445 -9.37 -17.57 23.30
N ALA A 446 -9.32 -16.72 22.27
CA ALA A 446 -9.05 -15.30 22.46
C ALA A 446 -10.13 -14.59 23.28
N LEU A 447 -11.40 -15.00 23.11
CA LEU A 447 -12.53 -14.47 23.88
C LEU A 447 -12.46 -14.89 25.34
N ASP A 448 -12.08 -16.16 25.62
CA ASP A 448 -11.87 -16.66 26.97
C ASP A 448 -10.71 -15.95 27.68
N GLU A 449 -9.61 -15.71 26.98
CA GLU A 449 -8.49 -14.93 27.51
C GLU A 449 -8.90 -13.47 27.77
N ARG A 450 -9.69 -12.87 26.88
CA ARG A 450 -10.22 -11.52 27.09
C ARG A 450 -11.21 -11.46 28.27
N LEU A 451 -12.03 -12.48 28.46
CA LEU A 451 -12.97 -12.57 29.58
C LEU A 451 -12.25 -12.59 30.94
N LYS A 452 -11.06 -13.24 31.01
CA LYS A 452 -10.22 -13.23 32.23
C LYS A 452 -9.69 -11.83 32.55
N ILE A 453 -9.53 -10.96 31.57
CA ILE A 453 -9.07 -9.58 31.78
C ILE A 453 -10.22 -8.74 32.38
N SER A 454 -11.43 -8.86 31.84
CA SER A 454 -12.63 -8.17 32.34
C SER A 454 -13.89 -8.85 31.82
N LEU A 455 -14.90 -8.97 32.69
CA LEU A 455 -16.19 -9.52 32.36
C LEU A 455 -17.05 -8.64 31.44
N ARG A 456 -16.66 -7.39 31.28
CA ARG A 456 -17.43 -6.38 30.54
C ARG A 456 -16.57 -5.66 29.51
N SER A 457 -17.23 -5.06 28.55
CA SER A 457 -16.62 -4.19 27.55
C SER A 457 -17.45 -2.93 27.31
N PRO A 458 -16.82 -1.76 27.08
CA PRO A 458 -17.55 -0.58 26.60
C PRO A 458 -18.00 -0.70 25.13
N VAL A 459 -17.52 -1.70 24.40
CA VAL A 459 -17.91 -1.99 23.02
C VAL A 459 -19.14 -2.89 23.04
N GLY A 460 -20.28 -2.38 22.60
CA GLY A 460 -21.59 -3.03 22.80
C GLY A 460 -21.67 -4.44 22.25
N VAL A 461 -21.19 -4.65 21.01
CA VAL A 461 -21.20 -5.98 20.37
C VAL A 461 -20.26 -6.97 21.08
N LEU A 462 -19.13 -6.51 21.59
CA LEU A 462 -18.20 -7.35 22.36
C LEU A 462 -18.77 -7.67 23.75
N ASP A 463 -19.36 -6.67 24.45
CA ASP A 463 -19.99 -6.88 25.76
C ASP A 463 -21.09 -7.94 25.71
N ALA A 464 -21.89 -7.94 24.65
CA ALA A 464 -22.90 -8.97 24.45
C ALA A 464 -22.29 -10.38 24.30
N LEU A 465 -21.21 -10.51 23.53
CA LEU A 465 -20.49 -11.79 23.37
C LEU A 465 -19.83 -12.26 24.67
N LEU A 466 -19.24 -11.34 25.44
CA LEU A 466 -18.64 -11.67 26.74
C LEU A 466 -19.66 -12.14 27.76
N ARG A 467 -20.83 -11.49 27.84
CA ARG A 467 -21.92 -11.93 28.72
C ARG A 467 -22.45 -13.32 28.37
N GLU A 468 -22.66 -13.58 27.09
CA GLU A 468 -23.08 -14.89 26.62
C GLU A 468 -22.06 -15.96 26.99
N ARG A 469 -20.78 -15.69 26.75
CA ARG A 469 -19.69 -16.61 27.08
C ARG A 469 -19.57 -16.89 28.58
N ALA A 470 -19.71 -15.85 29.42
CA ALA A 470 -19.71 -15.99 30.88
C ALA A 470 -20.92 -16.78 31.40
N GLY A 471 -22.07 -16.69 30.74
CA GLY A 471 -23.29 -17.46 31.10
C GLY A 471 -23.24 -18.93 30.67
N THR A 472 -22.28 -19.30 29.83
CA THR A 472 -22.08 -20.69 29.34
C THR A 472 -20.98 -21.44 30.09
N GLN A 473 -20.19 -20.78 30.93
CA GLN A 473 -19.19 -21.36 31.84
C GLN A 473 -19.81 -21.58 33.22
#